data_68741de24677e8c93ccfdb75d0e54ce5
#
_entry.id   68741de24677e8c93ccfdb75d0e54ce5
#
_cell.length_a   1.000
_cell.length_b   1.000
_cell.length_c   1.000
_cell.angle_alpha   90.00
_cell.angle_beta   90.00
_cell.angle_gamma   90.00
#
_symmetry.space_group_name_H-M   'P 1'
#
loop_
_entity.id
_entity.type
_entity.pdbx_description
1 polymer ?
#
loop_
_entity_poly.entity_id
_entity_poly.type
_entity_poly.pdbx_seq_one_letter_code
_entity_poly.pdbx_strand_id
1 'polypeptide(L)'
;MSHSRILVLNNSEYDVDEMFEEMQSYGNGVDYIDDSMETKQEDFDWFMNYASSMGFGRCTKGMKFKIVSIVEFWGKMTKDIQQIMEDDGGVTEMNRFELEDRLAMKRGFWIHIDGELYTLPYFIRTYGKMTGKEFEVTKILDYHM
;
A
#
# COMPACT_ATOMS: atom_id res chain seq x y z
N MET A 1 4.24 10.26 15.37
CA MET A 1 4.97 9.19 14.67
C MET A 1 3.99 8.24 14.03
N SER A 2 4.15 8.00 12.75
CA SER A 2 3.28 7.10 12.02
C SER A 2 3.98 5.78 11.75
N HIS A 3 3.31 4.69 12.05
CA HIS A 3 3.71 3.36 11.65
C HIS A 3 2.86 2.92 10.47
N SER A 4 3.51 2.40 9.45
CA SER A 4 2.85 1.85 8.30
C SER A 4 3.45 0.50 7.96
N ARG A 5 2.77 -0.23 7.11
CA ARG A 5 3.17 -1.61 6.78
C ARG A 5 3.54 -1.72 5.32
N ILE A 6 4.54 -2.55 5.07
CA ILE A 6 4.88 -2.99 3.72
C ILE A 6 4.50 -4.46 3.65
N LEU A 7 3.55 -4.80 2.78
CA LEU A 7 3.14 -6.17 2.57
C LEU A 7 3.95 -6.76 1.44
N VAL A 8 4.72 -7.81 1.75
CA VAL A 8 5.49 -8.55 0.74
C VAL A 8 4.61 -9.69 0.25
N LEU A 9 4.32 -9.71 -1.04
CA LEU A 9 3.43 -10.68 -1.65
C LEU A 9 4.20 -11.73 -2.43
N ASN A 10 3.69 -12.97 -2.40
CA ASN A 10 4.15 -14.08 -3.23
C ASN A 10 5.67 -14.34 -3.13
N ASN A 11 6.21 -14.26 -1.91
CA ASN A 11 7.64 -14.43 -1.65
C ASN A 11 8.53 -13.49 -2.49
N SER A 12 8.07 -12.30 -2.80
CA SER A 12 8.85 -11.32 -3.54
C SER A 12 10.19 -11.08 -2.86
N GLU A 13 11.27 -11.17 -3.61
CA GLU A 13 12.61 -10.85 -3.10
C GLU A 13 12.74 -9.35 -2.92
N TYR A 14 13.23 -8.93 -1.77
CA TYR A 14 13.40 -7.52 -1.46
C TYR A 14 14.74 -7.26 -0.76
N ASP A 15 15.21 -6.05 -0.89
CA ASP A 15 16.38 -5.53 -0.19
C ASP A 15 15.92 -4.31 0.61
N VAL A 16 16.10 -4.36 1.93
CA VAL A 16 15.65 -3.30 2.84
C VAL A 16 16.29 -1.95 2.49
N ASP A 17 17.57 -1.95 2.15
CA ASP A 17 18.29 -0.72 1.83
C ASP A 17 17.75 -0.09 0.53
N GLU A 18 17.48 -0.90 -0.48
CA GLU A 18 16.87 -0.41 -1.73
C GLU A 18 15.47 0.13 -1.49
N MET A 19 14.66 -0.56 -0.69
CA MET A 19 13.32 -0.10 -0.33
C MET A 19 13.38 1.23 0.42
N PHE A 20 14.31 1.35 1.36
CA PHE A 20 14.52 2.58 2.12
C PHE A 20 14.88 3.75 1.21
N GLU A 21 15.83 3.56 0.30
CA GLU A 21 16.22 4.58 -0.65
C GLU A 21 15.06 4.99 -1.57
N GLU A 22 14.33 4.00 -2.07
CA GLU A 22 13.18 4.26 -2.94
C GLU A 22 12.10 5.06 -2.21
N MET A 23 11.76 4.68 -0.98
CA MET A 23 10.78 5.41 -0.18
C MET A 23 11.24 6.83 0.11
N GLN A 24 12.53 7.04 0.39
CA GLN A 24 13.06 8.38 0.59
C GLN A 24 12.95 9.24 -0.67
N SER A 25 13.03 8.65 -1.85
CA SER A 25 12.91 9.38 -3.10
C SER A 25 11.53 10.01 -3.29
N TYR A 26 10.51 9.51 -2.58
CA TYR A 26 9.17 10.12 -2.55
C TYR A 26 9.10 11.33 -1.61
N GLY A 27 10.14 11.58 -0.80
CA GLY A 27 10.15 12.71 0.12
C GLY A 27 9.36 12.51 1.40
N ASN A 28 9.08 11.28 1.78
CA ASN A 28 8.21 10.98 2.93
C ASN A 28 8.91 11.01 4.30
N GLY A 29 10.23 11.15 4.34
CA GLY A 29 10.95 11.22 5.61
C GLY A 29 10.99 9.92 6.39
N VAL A 30 10.99 8.77 5.71
CA VAL A 30 11.08 7.48 6.37
C VAL A 30 12.39 7.37 7.17
N ASP A 31 12.30 6.95 8.45
CA ASP A 31 13.45 6.80 9.34
C ASP A 31 14.11 5.43 9.22
N TYR A 32 13.32 4.37 9.22
CA TYR A 32 13.83 3.01 9.09
C TYR A 32 12.73 2.04 8.67
N ILE A 33 13.18 0.87 8.20
CA ILE A 33 12.30 -0.26 7.89
C ILE A 33 12.73 -1.43 8.77
N ASP A 34 11.80 -1.99 9.54
CA ASP A 34 12.04 -3.17 10.37
C ASP A 34 11.63 -4.44 9.62
N ASP A 35 12.61 -5.22 9.20
CA ASP A 35 12.41 -6.48 8.49
C ASP A 35 12.51 -7.71 9.39
N SER A 36 12.78 -7.53 10.68
CA SER A 36 12.79 -8.62 11.66
C SER A 36 11.37 -9.04 12.07
N MET A 37 10.39 -8.21 11.75
CA MET A 37 9.00 -8.43 12.10
C MET A 37 8.44 -9.64 11.36
N GLU A 38 7.87 -10.58 12.11
CA GLU A 38 7.17 -11.71 11.49
C GLU A 38 5.78 -11.29 11.00
N THR A 39 5.30 -11.99 9.96
CA THR A 39 3.95 -11.78 9.46
C THR A 39 2.95 -12.04 10.58
N LYS A 40 2.11 -11.05 10.86
CA LYS A 40 1.10 -11.13 11.92
C LYS A 40 -0.30 -11.18 11.33
N GLN A 41 -1.11 -12.06 11.88
CA GLN A 41 -2.51 -12.18 11.49
C GLN A 41 -3.28 -10.86 11.70
N GLU A 42 -2.97 -10.15 12.77
CA GLU A 42 -3.62 -8.87 13.09
C GLU A 42 -3.39 -7.82 12.02
N ASP A 43 -2.15 -7.71 11.52
CA ASP A 43 -1.81 -6.75 10.47
C ASP A 43 -2.45 -7.14 9.14
N PHE A 44 -2.52 -8.43 8.85
CA PHE A 44 -3.25 -8.93 7.68
C PHE A 44 -4.73 -8.61 7.78
N ASP A 45 -5.34 -8.86 8.94
CA ASP A 45 -6.77 -8.58 9.17
C ASP A 45 -7.05 -7.08 9.02
N TRP A 46 -6.17 -6.23 9.52
CA TRP A 46 -6.27 -4.78 9.34
C TRP A 46 -6.26 -4.40 7.85
N PHE A 47 -5.33 -4.97 7.09
CA PHE A 47 -5.27 -4.74 5.64
C PHE A 47 -6.55 -5.22 4.95
N MET A 48 -7.06 -6.41 5.31
CA MET A 48 -8.28 -6.94 4.71
C MET A 48 -9.53 -6.14 5.06
N ASN A 49 -9.60 -5.62 6.28
CA ASN A 49 -10.68 -4.71 6.67
C ASN A 49 -10.66 -3.44 5.82
N TYR A 50 -9.47 -2.90 5.60
CA TYR A 50 -9.30 -1.76 4.71
C TYR A 50 -9.68 -2.12 3.27
N ALA A 51 -9.20 -3.24 2.74
CA ALA A 51 -9.51 -3.70 1.39
C ALA A 51 -11.01 -3.88 1.17
N SER A 52 -11.70 -4.44 2.15
CA SER A 52 -13.16 -4.61 2.13
C SER A 52 -13.87 -3.25 2.15
N SER A 53 -13.44 -2.34 3.01
CA SER A 53 -14.05 -1.00 3.09
C SER A 53 -13.86 -0.19 1.82
N MET A 54 -12.75 -0.38 1.12
CA MET A 54 -12.48 0.26 -0.18
C MET A 54 -13.04 -0.52 -1.37
N GLY A 55 -13.61 -1.70 -1.12
CA GLY A 55 -14.31 -2.49 -2.12
C GLY A 55 -13.43 -3.21 -3.13
N PHE A 56 -12.11 -3.35 -2.86
CA PHE A 56 -11.23 -3.95 -3.86
C PHE A 56 -10.81 -5.39 -3.56
N GLY A 57 -10.83 -5.82 -2.30
CA GLY A 57 -10.21 -7.08 -1.94
C GLY A 57 -11.04 -7.94 -1.00
N ARG A 58 -10.79 -9.24 -1.07
CA ARG A 58 -11.44 -10.24 -0.21
C ARG A 58 -10.44 -11.33 0.16
N CYS A 59 -10.41 -11.68 1.45
CA CYS A 59 -9.64 -12.82 1.95
C CYS A 59 -10.16 -14.13 1.33
N THR A 60 -9.26 -15.00 0.94
CA THR A 60 -9.62 -16.30 0.39
C THR A 60 -9.35 -17.43 1.38
N LYS A 61 -8.11 -17.61 1.82
CA LYS A 61 -7.72 -18.65 2.77
C LYS A 61 -6.42 -18.25 3.45
N GLY A 62 -6.38 -18.34 4.79
CA GLY A 62 -5.19 -17.98 5.54
C GLY A 62 -4.77 -16.54 5.26
N MET A 63 -3.54 -16.34 4.85
CA MET A 63 -2.97 -15.01 4.55
C MET A 63 -3.05 -14.68 3.05
N LYS A 64 -4.08 -15.15 2.39
CA LYS A 64 -4.29 -14.95 0.95
C LYS A 64 -5.50 -14.09 0.67
N PHE A 65 -5.43 -13.29 -0.37
CA PHE A 65 -6.55 -12.46 -0.83
C PHE A 65 -6.56 -12.37 -2.34
N LYS A 66 -7.67 -11.88 -2.88
CA LYS A 66 -7.76 -11.56 -4.30
C LYS A 66 -8.46 -10.22 -4.51
N ILE A 67 -8.14 -9.56 -5.61
CA ILE A 67 -8.81 -8.33 -6.04
C ILE A 67 -10.11 -8.75 -6.70
N VAL A 68 -11.23 -8.26 -6.18
CA VAL A 68 -12.57 -8.62 -6.66
C VAL A 68 -13.19 -7.52 -7.51
N SER A 69 -12.80 -6.27 -7.29
CA SER A 69 -13.27 -5.12 -8.06
C SER A 69 -12.35 -3.93 -7.86
N ILE A 70 -12.31 -3.04 -8.83
CA ILE A 70 -11.52 -1.80 -8.72
C ILE A 70 -12.40 -0.55 -8.80
N VAL A 71 -13.65 -0.69 -9.19
CA VAL A 71 -14.55 0.47 -9.44
C VAL A 71 -14.79 1.27 -8.17
N GLU A 72 -15.20 0.59 -7.10
CA GLU A 72 -15.46 1.25 -5.81
C GLU A 72 -14.20 1.87 -5.22
N PHE A 73 -13.07 1.15 -5.34
CA PHE A 73 -11.78 1.65 -4.90
C PHE A 73 -11.44 2.99 -5.56
N TRP A 74 -11.55 3.08 -6.88
CA TRP A 74 -11.22 4.31 -7.59
C TRP A 74 -12.19 5.44 -7.28
N GLY A 75 -13.46 5.13 -7.07
CA GLY A 75 -14.44 6.12 -6.63
C GLY A 75 -14.09 6.73 -5.29
N LYS A 76 -13.74 5.91 -4.31
CA LYS A 76 -13.32 6.36 -2.98
C LYS A 76 -11.97 7.07 -3.01
N MET A 77 -11.04 6.59 -3.83
CA MET A 77 -9.73 7.20 -3.97
C MET A 77 -9.82 8.61 -4.56
N THR A 78 -10.76 8.85 -5.47
CA THR A 78 -11.02 10.19 -6.01
C THR A 78 -11.40 11.18 -4.90
N LYS A 79 -12.22 10.74 -3.94
CA LYS A 79 -12.58 11.56 -2.79
C LYS A 79 -11.38 11.84 -1.89
N ASP A 80 -10.52 10.87 -1.68
CA ASP A 80 -9.30 11.05 -0.89
C ASP A 80 -8.36 12.06 -1.55
N ILE A 81 -8.22 11.99 -2.85
CA ILE A 81 -7.41 12.95 -3.63
C ILE A 81 -7.96 14.37 -3.45
N GLN A 82 -9.26 14.54 -3.58
CA GLN A 82 -9.91 15.83 -3.39
C GLN A 82 -9.66 16.36 -1.98
N GLN A 83 -9.78 15.51 -0.97
CA GLN A 83 -9.54 15.90 0.42
C GLN A 83 -8.10 16.34 0.65
N ILE A 84 -7.13 15.63 0.11
CA ILE A 84 -5.71 15.99 0.22
C ILE A 84 -5.45 17.36 -0.42
N MET A 85 -6.03 17.61 -1.58
CA MET A 85 -5.88 18.88 -2.27
C MET A 85 -6.51 20.04 -1.49
N GLU A 86 -7.68 19.81 -0.89
CA GLU A 86 -8.36 20.81 -0.04
C GLU A 86 -7.53 21.11 1.22
N ASP A 87 -6.96 20.08 1.86
CA ASP A 87 -6.14 20.23 3.06
C ASP A 87 -4.87 21.06 2.77
N ASP A 88 -4.37 21.02 1.55
CA ASP A 88 -3.22 21.82 1.11
C ASP A 88 -3.63 23.24 0.65
N GLY A 89 -4.84 23.68 0.98
CA GLY A 89 -5.31 25.02 0.61
C GLY A 89 -5.65 25.16 -0.87
N GLY A 90 -6.05 24.07 -1.51
CA GLY A 90 -6.37 24.06 -2.92
C GLY A 90 -5.16 24.06 -3.84
N VAL A 91 -3.98 23.73 -3.30
CA VAL A 91 -2.76 23.66 -4.11
C VAL A 91 -2.87 22.53 -5.10
N THR A 92 -2.68 22.85 -6.36
CA THR A 92 -2.80 21.89 -7.46
C THR A 92 -1.45 21.45 -8.00
N GLU A 93 -0.37 22.05 -7.52
CA GLU A 93 0.99 21.73 -7.97
C GLU A 93 1.60 20.58 -7.15
N MET A 94 0.93 19.45 -7.18
CA MET A 94 1.45 18.24 -6.57
C MET A 94 1.79 17.26 -7.68
N ASN A 95 3.03 16.79 -7.72
CA ASN A 95 3.38 15.79 -8.71
C ASN A 95 2.79 14.44 -8.32
N ARG A 96 2.80 13.50 -9.27
CA ARG A 96 2.24 12.17 -9.07
C ARG A 96 2.86 11.44 -7.87
N PHE A 97 4.15 11.55 -7.69
CA PHE A 97 4.85 10.85 -6.61
C PHE A 97 4.47 11.41 -5.23
N GLU A 98 4.36 12.71 -5.10
CA GLU A 98 3.92 13.36 -3.86
C GLU A 98 2.50 12.94 -3.50
N LEU A 99 1.61 12.89 -4.47
CA LEU A 99 0.23 12.47 -4.26
C LEU A 99 0.15 11.00 -3.84
N GLU A 100 0.85 10.12 -4.54
CA GLU A 100 0.88 8.70 -4.20
C GLU A 100 1.47 8.46 -2.82
N ASP A 101 2.52 9.20 -2.45
CA ASP A 101 3.12 9.11 -1.13
C ASP A 101 2.14 9.51 -0.04
N ARG A 102 1.45 10.63 -0.20
CA ARG A 102 0.44 11.08 0.77
C ARG A 102 -0.71 10.10 0.91
N LEU A 103 -1.15 9.49 -0.18
CA LEU A 103 -2.17 8.47 -0.15
C LEU A 103 -1.69 7.22 0.60
N ALA A 104 -0.45 6.81 0.36
CA ALA A 104 0.15 5.69 1.07
C ALA A 104 0.27 5.95 2.57
N MET A 105 0.74 7.14 2.94
CA MET A 105 0.84 7.55 4.35
C MET A 105 -0.53 7.54 5.04
N LYS A 106 -1.53 8.10 4.38
CA LYS A 106 -2.89 8.18 4.91
C LYS A 106 -3.47 6.79 5.17
N ARG A 107 -3.17 5.82 4.31
CA ARG A 107 -3.72 4.47 4.39
C ARG A 107 -2.82 3.50 5.13
N GLY A 108 -1.53 3.79 5.20
CA GLY A 108 -0.58 3.01 5.98
C GLY A 108 -0.10 1.73 5.33
N PHE A 109 -0.25 1.58 4.00
CA PHE A 109 0.13 0.36 3.31
C PHE A 109 0.93 0.63 2.04
N TRP A 110 2.01 -0.11 1.91
CA TRP A 110 2.78 -0.25 0.67
C TRP A 110 2.80 -1.73 0.30
N ILE A 111 3.00 -2.04 -0.97
CA ILE A 111 3.00 -3.42 -1.47
C ILE A 111 4.32 -3.70 -2.16
N HIS A 112 4.94 -4.82 -1.84
CA HIS A 112 6.12 -5.30 -2.55
C HIS A 112 5.77 -6.61 -3.25
N ILE A 113 5.90 -6.66 -4.57
CA ILE A 113 5.57 -7.83 -5.39
C ILE A 113 6.44 -7.82 -6.64
N ASP A 114 6.80 -9.02 -7.11
CA ASP A 114 7.61 -9.20 -8.32
C ASP A 114 8.91 -8.37 -8.31
N GLY A 115 9.52 -8.25 -7.12
CA GLY A 115 10.78 -7.53 -6.93
C GLY A 115 10.65 -6.01 -6.90
N GLU A 116 9.45 -5.46 -6.90
CA GLU A 116 9.22 -4.02 -6.94
C GLU A 116 8.33 -3.53 -5.81
N LEU A 117 8.57 -2.30 -5.38
CA LEU A 117 7.78 -1.62 -4.36
C LEU A 117 6.73 -0.73 -5.01
N TYR A 118 5.48 -0.86 -4.56
CA TYR A 118 4.34 -0.10 -5.07
C TYR A 118 3.66 0.65 -3.93
N THR A 119 3.19 1.87 -4.21
CA THR A 119 2.12 2.45 -3.41
C THR A 119 0.86 1.63 -3.65
N LEU A 120 -0.08 1.66 -2.72
CA LEU A 120 -1.31 0.88 -2.87
C LEU A 120 -2.09 1.26 -4.15
N PRO A 121 -2.29 2.55 -4.47
CA PRO A 121 -2.97 2.91 -5.73
C PRO A 121 -2.26 2.36 -6.97
N TYR A 122 -0.95 2.40 -6.99
CA TYR A 122 -0.18 1.89 -8.13
C TYR A 122 -0.27 0.36 -8.23
N PHE A 123 -0.27 -0.33 -7.09
CA PHE A 123 -0.51 -1.77 -7.06
C PHE A 123 -1.88 -2.14 -7.67
N ILE A 124 -2.94 -1.44 -7.24
CA ILE A 124 -4.28 -1.68 -7.76
C ILE A 124 -4.34 -1.38 -9.26
N ARG A 125 -3.69 -0.32 -9.70
CA ARG A 125 -3.63 0.03 -11.13
C ARG A 125 -2.93 -1.07 -11.95
N THR A 126 -1.85 -1.63 -11.42
CA THR A 126 -1.03 -2.61 -12.15
C THR A 126 -1.67 -4.00 -12.13
N TYR A 127 -2.19 -4.42 -10.98
CA TYR A 127 -2.69 -5.79 -10.78
C TYR A 127 -4.21 -5.89 -10.74
N GLY A 128 -4.92 -4.79 -10.71
CA GLY A 128 -6.38 -4.79 -10.58
C GLY A 128 -7.14 -5.43 -11.74
N LYS A 129 -6.49 -5.53 -12.90
CA LYS A 129 -7.07 -6.20 -14.07
C LYS A 129 -7.04 -7.72 -13.96
N MET A 130 -6.26 -8.24 -13.03
CA MET A 130 -6.13 -9.68 -12.78
C MET A 130 -7.18 -10.14 -11.77
N THR A 131 -8.45 -9.87 -12.08
CA THR A 131 -9.57 -10.26 -11.21
C THR A 131 -9.56 -11.77 -11.00
N GLY A 132 -9.63 -12.17 -9.73
CA GLY A 132 -9.60 -13.59 -9.36
C GLY A 132 -8.22 -14.16 -9.11
N LYS A 133 -7.14 -13.45 -9.47
CA LYS A 133 -5.79 -13.87 -9.10
C LYS A 133 -5.63 -13.78 -7.59
N GLU A 134 -5.09 -14.84 -6.99
CA GLU A 134 -4.83 -14.91 -5.57
C GLU A 134 -3.43 -14.40 -5.27
N PHE A 135 -3.31 -13.58 -4.21
CA PHE A 135 -2.04 -13.07 -3.69
C PHE A 135 -1.85 -13.58 -2.27
N GLU A 136 -0.65 -14.00 -1.93
CA GLU A 136 -0.32 -14.41 -0.58
C GLU A 136 0.56 -13.36 0.10
N VAL A 137 0.18 -12.94 1.31
CA VAL A 137 1.02 -12.08 2.14
C VAL A 137 2.04 -12.97 2.85
N THR A 138 3.28 -12.93 2.40
CA THR A 138 4.34 -13.82 2.89
C THR A 138 5.22 -13.18 3.94
N LYS A 139 5.26 -11.85 3.99
CA LYS A 139 5.97 -11.07 5.01
C LYS A 139 5.29 -9.72 5.17
N ILE A 140 5.30 -9.19 6.38
CA ILE A 140 4.87 -7.82 6.64
C ILE A 140 6.02 -7.11 7.32
N LEU A 141 6.43 -5.97 6.75
CA LEU A 141 7.48 -5.13 7.29
C LEU A 141 6.86 -3.87 7.90
N ASP A 142 7.49 -3.36 8.95
CA ASP A 142 7.08 -2.10 9.56
C ASP A 142 8.01 -1.01 9.06
N TYR A 143 7.46 0.07 8.53
CA TYR A 143 8.27 1.26 8.28
C TYR A 143 7.83 2.42 9.16
N HIS A 144 8.79 3.22 9.56
CA HIS A 144 8.64 4.24 10.56
C HIS A 144 9.06 5.60 10.00
N MET A 145 8.24 6.60 10.29
CA MET A 145 8.53 7.97 9.90
C MET A 145 8.68 8.87 11.11
#